data_dcf50288370ea1badd5dfcaa88ed16f1
#
_entry.id   dcf50288370ea1badd5dfcaa88ed16f1
#
_cell.length_a   1.000
_cell.length_b   1.000
_cell.length_c   1.000
_cell.angle_alpha   90.00
_cell.angle_beta   90.00
_cell.angle_gamma   90.00
#
_symmetry.space_group_name_H-M   'P 1'
#
loop_
_entity.id
_entity.type
_entity.pdbx_description
1 polymer ?
#
loop_
_entity_poly.entity_id
_entity_poly.type
_entity_poly.pdbx_seq_one_letter_code
_entity_poly.pdbx_strand_id
1 'polypeptide(L)' 'MTKAVIVSAARTPVGSFLGSFANTPAHDLGAIVIKAVLERAGVDASEVSETILGQVLTAGQGQNPARQAQTKAGLPQE' A
#
# COMPACT_ATOMS: atom_id res chain seq x y z
N MET A 1 26.16 -12.96 -1.79
CA MET A 1 25.68 -11.79 -1.01
C MET A 1 24.41 -11.24 -1.60
N THR A 2 23.42 -11.02 -0.77
CA THR A 2 22.15 -10.48 -1.20
C THR A 2 22.16 -8.96 -1.19
N LYS A 3 21.66 -8.36 -2.25
CA LYS A 3 21.53 -6.90 -2.33
C LYS A 3 20.05 -6.50 -2.28
N ALA A 4 19.76 -5.41 -1.61
CA ALA A 4 18.44 -4.81 -1.64
C ALA A 4 18.38 -3.80 -2.78
N VAL A 5 17.34 -3.89 -3.59
CA VAL A 5 17.17 -2.98 -4.72
C VAL A 5 15.73 -2.49 -4.78
N ILE A 6 15.53 -1.32 -5.38
CA ILE A 6 14.19 -0.80 -5.66
C ILE A 6 13.82 -1.20 -7.08
N VAL A 7 12.74 -1.96 -7.24
CA VAL A 7 12.32 -2.45 -8.56
C VAL A 7 11.13 -1.69 -9.13
N SER A 8 10.42 -0.94 -8.30
CA SER A 8 9.26 -0.16 -8.76
C SER A 8 8.91 0.91 -7.73
N ALA A 9 8.26 1.96 -8.20
CA ALA A 9 7.79 3.05 -7.33
C ALA A 9 6.51 3.63 -7.89
N ALA A 10 5.64 4.10 -6.99
CA ALA A 10 4.40 4.76 -7.38
C ALA A 10 3.90 5.62 -6.22
N ARG A 11 3.06 6.59 -6.54
CA ARG A 11 2.38 7.40 -5.54
C ARG A 11 1.01 7.80 -6.05
N THR A 12 0.10 8.13 -5.13
CA THR A 12 -1.13 8.83 -5.46
C THR A 12 -0.85 10.32 -5.49
N PRO A 13 -1.74 11.14 -6.09
CA PRO A 13 -1.65 12.59 -5.92
C PRO A 13 -1.76 12.96 -4.44
N VAL A 14 -1.18 14.09 -4.08
CA VAL A 14 -1.30 14.63 -2.72
C VAL A 14 -2.57 15.47 -2.68
N GLY A 15 -3.51 15.07 -1.79
CA GLY A 15 -4.74 15.82 -1.60
C GLY A 15 -4.55 16.93 -0.55
N SER A 16 -5.51 17.85 -0.50
CA SER A 16 -5.53 18.88 0.51
C SER A 16 -6.43 18.47 1.67
N PHE A 17 -6.32 19.18 2.80
CA PHE A 17 -7.15 18.93 3.96
C PHE A 17 -8.63 19.06 3.59
N LEU A 18 -9.42 18.03 3.89
CA LEU A 18 -10.84 17.91 3.52
C LEU A 18 -11.09 18.05 2.01
N GLY A 19 -10.08 17.74 1.19
CA GLY A 19 -10.17 17.83 -0.26
C GLY A 19 -10.59 16.52 -0.93
N SER A 20 -9.93 16.19 -2.06
CA SER A 20 -10.32 15.05 -2.91
C SER A 20 -10.38 13.71 -2.20
N PHE A 21 -9.53 13.49 -1.20
CA PHE A 21 -9.46 12.23 -0.47
C PHE A 21 -10.15 12.26 0.89
N ALA A 22 -11.03 13.24 1.14
CA ALA A 22 -11.67 13.40 2.44
C ALA A 22 -12.41 12.14 2.91
N ASN A 23 -13.01 11.41 1.98
CA ASN A 23 -13.78 10.20 2.29
C ASN A 23 -13.05 8.92 1.89
N THR A 24 -11.75 8.98 1.63
CA THR A 24 -10.97 7.81 1.23
C THR A 24 -10.06 7.39 2.38
N PRO A 25 -10.27 6.19 2.96
CA PRO A 25 -9.37 5.70 4.02
C PRO A 25 -7.95 5.54 3.50
N ALA A 26 -6.98 5.74 4.40
CA ALA A 26 -5.57 5.63 4.04
C ALA A 26 -5.22 4.24 3.48
N HIS A 27 -5.80 3.17 4.03
CA HIS A 27 -5.51 1.83 3.54
C HIS A 27 -6.04 1.57 2.12
N ASP A 28 -7.07 2.31 1.68
CA ASP A 28 -7.52 2.23 0.28
C ASP A 28 -6.49 2.85 -0.65
N LEU A 29 -5.90 3.98 -0.28
CA LEU A 29 -4.81 4.59 -1.02
C LEU A 29 -3.60 3.65 -1.05
N GLY A 30 -3.30 3.02 0.08
CA GLY A 30 -2.24 2.02 0.17
C GLY A 30 -2.46 0.85 -0.77
N ALA A 31 -3.69 0.35 -0.86
CA ALA A 31 -4.01 -0.76 -1.76
C ALA A 31 -3.77 -0.38 -3.23
N ILE A 32 -4.16 0.83 -3.62
CA ILE A 32 -3.94 1.32 -4.99
C ILE A 32 -2.45 1.35 -5.32
N VAL A 33 -1.64 1.87 -4.40
CA VAL A 33 -0.19 1.97 -4.58
C VAL A 33 0.45 0.58 -4.65
N ILE A 34 0.04 -0.34 -3.79
CA ILE A 34 0.57 -1.71 -3.79
C ILE A 34 0.29 -2.38 -5.15
N LYS A 35 -0.94 -2.29 -5.63
CA LYS A 35 -1.27 -2.85 -6.95
C LYS A 35 -0.43 -2.23 -8.06
N ALA A 36 -0.28 -0.91 -8.04
CA ALA A 36 0.46 -0.21 -9.09
C ALA A 36 1.94 -0.62 -9.12
N VAL A 37 2.59 -0.71 -7.96
CA VAL A 37 4.01 -1.08 -7.94
C VAL A 37 4.23 -2.52 -8.37
N LEU A 38 3.32 -3.43 -8.02
CA LEU A 38 3.43 -4.83 -8.44
C LEU A 38 3.26 -4.97 -9.95
N GLU A 39 2.29 -4.26 -10.54
CA GLU A 39 2.09 -4.26 -11.98
C GLU A 39 3.29 -3.71 -12.72
N ARG A 40 3.84 -2.59 -12.26
CA ARG A 40 5.00 -1.96 -12.89
C ARG A 40 6.26 -2.82 -12.79
N ALA A 41 6.41 -3.54 -11.69
CA ALA A 41 7.56 -4.42 -11.49
C ALA A 41 7.42 -5.77 -12.18
N GLY A 42 6.20 -6.15 -12.58
CA GLY A 42 5.92 -7.45 -13.15
C GLY A 42 6.02 -8.58 -12.12
N VAL A 43 5.76 -8.27 -10.85
CA VAL A 43 5.87 -9.23 -9.75
C VAL A 43 4.48 -9.74 -9.37
N ASP A 44 4.34 -11.06 -9.21
CA ASP A 44 3.10 -11.66 -8.72
C ASP A 44 2.89 -11.32 -7.25
N ALA A 45 1.64 -11.10 -6.86
CA ALA A 45 1.30 -10.84 -5.46
C ALA A 45 1.77 -11.98 -4.54
N SER A 46 1.74 -13.21 -5.02
CA SER A 46 2.18 -14.38 -4.24
C SER A 46 3.68 -14.38 -3.91
N GLU A 47 4.47 -13.57 -4.60
CA GLU A 47 5.91 -13.47 -4.35
C GLU A 47 6.25 -12.44 -3.27
N VAL A 48 5.27 -11.67 -2.79
CA VAL A 48 5.49 -10.68 -1.74
C VAL A 48 5.54 -11.40 -0.39
N SER A 49 6.66 -11.24 0.33
CA SER A 49 6.83 -11.89 1.62
C SER A 49 6.48 -11.01 2.80
N GLU A 50 6.48 -9.69 2.63
CA GLU A 50 6.22 -8.77 3.72
C GLU A 50 5.75 -7.42 3.19
N THR A 51 4.81 -6.80 3.90
CA THR A 51 4.32 -5.44 3.61
C THR A 51 4.54 -4.55 4.82
N ILE A 52 5.25 -3.44 4.62
CA ILE A 52 5.53 -2.47 5.68
C ILE A 52 5.04 -1.10 5.23
N LEU A 53 4.13 -0.50 5.98
CA LEU A 53 3.61 0.83 5.70
C LEU A 53 3.80 1.73 6.91
N GLY A 54 4.21 2.96 6.66
CA GLY A 54 4.33 3.98 7.71
C GLY A 54 3.04 4.78 7.82
N GLN A 55 2.67 5.09 9.05
CA GLN A 55 1.50 5.93 9.30
C GLN A 55 1.68 6.63 10.64
N VAL A 56 1.51 7.95 10.64
CA VAL A 56 1.69 8.74 11.85
C VAL A 56 0.48 8.65 12.77
N LEU A 57 -0.73 8.83 12.21
CA LEU A 57 -1.97 8.77 12.97
C LEU A 57 -2.84 7.65 12.44
N THR A 58 -3.17 6.69 13.29
CA THR A 58 -3.96 5.52 12.91
C THR A 58 -5.41 5.57 13.39
N ALA A 59 -5.81 6.65 14.05
CA ALA A 59 -7.17 6.79 14.56
C ALA A 59 -8.18 6.69 13.43
N GLY A 60 -9.24 5.90 13.63
CA GLY A 60 -10.29 5.73 12.63
C GLY A 60 -9.92 4.82 11.46
N GLN A 61 -8.72 4.22 11.43
CA GLN A 61 -8.28 3.39 10.32
C GLN A 61 -8.48 1.89 10.55
N GLY A 62 -8.97 1.51 11.74
CA GLY A 62 -9.13 0.10 12.08
C GLY A 62 -7.82 -0.53 12.54
N GLN A 63 -7.78 -1.86 12.53
CA GLN A 63 -6.60 -2.59 12.97
C GLN A 63 -5.63 -2.80 11.82
N ASN A 64 -4.35 -2.57 12.08
CA ASN A 64 -3.26 -2.83 11.15
C ASN A 64 -3.56 -2.37 9.72
N PRO A 65 -3.47 -1.06 9.41
CA PRO A 65 -3.76 -0.55 8.07
C PRO A 65 -2.90 -1.19 6.98
N ALA A 66 -1.65 -1.56 7.27
CA ALA A 66 -0.79 -2.23 6.28
C ALA A 66 -1.41 -3.56 5.84
N ARG A 67 -1.94 -4.35 6.78
CA ARG A 67 -2.60 -5.60 6.45
C ARG A 67 -3.87 -5.37 5.64
N GLN A 68 -4.66 -4.35 6.00
CA GLN A 68 -5.85 -4.00 5.23
C GLN A 68 -5.49 -3.61 3.80
N ALA A 69 -4.44 -2.80 3.63
CA ALA A 69 -4.00 -2.38 2.30
C ALA A 69 -3.54 -3.58 1.47
N GLN A 70 -2.72 -4.46 2.03
CA GLN A 70 -2.23 -5.62 1.29
C GLN A 70 -3.37 -6.59 0.94
N THR A 71 -4.32 -6.79 1.83
CA THR A 71 -5.46 -7.67 1.57
C THR A 71 -6.34 -7.10 0.45
N LYS A 72 -6.62 -5.79 0.48
CA LYS A 72 -7.39 -5.13 -0.57
C LYS A 72 -6.68 -5.13 -1.91
N ALA A 73 -5.35 -5.13 -1.91
CA ALA A 73 -4.55 -5.19 -3.13
C ALA A 73 -4.48 -6.61 -3.71
N GLY A 74 -4.98 -7.60 -2.99
CA GLY A 74 -5.02 -8.98 -3.47
C GLY A 74 -3.82 -9.81 -3.12
N LEU A 75 -2.99 -9.38 -2.17
CA LEU A 75 -1.85 -10.17 -1.72
C LEU A 75 -2.32 -11.33 -0.83
N PRO A 76 -1.58 -12.45 -0.79
CA PRO A 76 -1.92 -13.56 0.10
C PRO A 76 -1.93 -13.12 1.56
N GLN A 77 -2.79 -13.74 2.34
CA GLN A 77 -2.94 -13.40 3.77
C GLN A 77 -1.94 -14.15 4.67
N GLU A 78 -1.09 -14.96 4.09
CA GLU A 78 -0.09 -15.72 4.83
C GLU A 78 1.22 -14.98 4.99
#